data_1e758f15b2f0ef55f656b143ace4fde6
#
_entry.id   1e758f15b2f0ef55f656b143ace4fde6
#
_cell.length_a   1.000
_cell.length_b   1.000
_cell.length_c   1.000
_cell.angle_alpha   90.00
_cell.angle_beta   90.00
_cell.angle_gamma   90.00
#
_symmetry.space_group_name_H-M   'P 1'
#
loop_
_entity.id
_entity.type
_entity.pdbx_description
1 polymer ?
#
loop_
_entity_poly.entity_id
_entity_poly.type
_entity_poly.pdbx_seq_one_letter_code
_entity_poly.pdbx_strand_id
1 'polypeptide(L)'
;IQNANFKQSEDLAKSIQKEIAKTTHKHLNRGVKQAGFQVLWGATMPNVLIEVGFITNSEEAKNLSSSKYQDKIAKGIANAVILYKNKHEKHIFE
;
A
#
# COMPACT_ATOMS: atom_id res chain seq x y z
N ILE A 1 -21.16 7.05 -3.50
CA ILE A 1 -21.12 7.30 -2.05
C ILE A 1 -19.73 6.96 -1.55
N GLN A 2 -19.07 7.96 -1.00
CA GLN A 2 -17.75 7.74 -0.44
C GLN A 2 -17.88 7.05 0.92
N ASN A 3 -17.10 6.02 1.09
CA ASN A 3 -16.95 5.36 2.38
C ASN A 3 -16.38 6.36 3.41
N ALA A 4 -16.88 6.33 4.63
CA ALA A 4 -16.38 7.19 5.71
C ALA A 4 -14.89 6.98 5.97
N ASN A 5 -14.34 5.83 5.58
CA ASN A 5 -12.91 5.48 5.73
C ASN A 5 -12.07 5.83 4.51
N PHE A 6 -12.65 6.50 3.51
CA PHE A 6 -11.95 6.76 2.25
C PHE A 6 -10.67 7.59 2.45
N LYS A 7 -10.75 8.66 3.22
CA LYS A 7 -9.60 9.54 3.46
C LYS A 7 -8.46 8.79 4.14
N GLN A 8 -8.79 7.99 5.14
CA GLN A 8 -7.80 7.19 5.86
C GLN A 8 -7.19 6.12 4.96
N SER A 9 -8.00 5.49 4.12
CA SER A 9 -7.51 4.51 3.15
C SER A 9 -6.55 5.14 2.16
N GLU A 10 -6.86 6.35 1.68
CA GLU A 10 -5.99 7.09 0.77
C GLU A 10 -4.67 7.44 1.44
N ASP A 11 -4.70 7.89 2.69
CA ASP A 11 -3.49 8.22 3.44
C ASP A 11 -2.61 6.98 3.64
N LEU A 12 -3.23 5.85 3.98
CA LEU A 12 -2.51 4.58 4.12
C LEU A 12 -1.89 4.16 2.79
N ALA A 13 -2.63 4.25 1.69
CA ALA A 13 -2.15 3.88 0.37
C ALA A 13 -0.94 4.73 -0.04
N LYS A 14 -0.98 6.03 0.20
CA LYS A 14 0.14 6.93 -0.09
C LYS A 14 1.36 6.59 0.75
N SER A 15 1.17 6.26 2.00
CA SER A 15 2.25 5.85 2.90
C SER A 15 2.89 4.54 2.42
N ILE A 16 2.08 3.56 2.03
CA ILE A 16 2.58 2.28 1.51
C ILE A 16 3.41 2.51 0.26
N GLN A 17 2.91 3.31 -0.69
CA GLN A 17 3.62 3.60 -1.92
C GLN A 17 4.98 4.25 -1.65
N LYS A 18 5.01 5.22 -0.75
CA LYS A 18 6.24 5.92 -0.37
C LYS A 18 7.26 4.98 0.27
N GLU A 19 6.80 4.13 1.21
CA GLU A 19 7.70 3.23 1.92
C GLU A 19 8.21 2.10 1.02
N ILE A 20 7.40 1.58 0.12
CA ILE A 20 7.85 0.59 -0.86
C ILE A 20 8.92 1.21 -1.77
N ALA A 21 8.73 2.45 -2.22
CA ALA A 21 9.72 3.13 -3.04
C ALA A 21 11.07 3.26 -2.32
N LYS A 22 11.04 3.53 -1.02
CA LYS A 22 12.26 3.62 -0.21
C LYS A 22 12.99 2.29 -0.10
N THR A 23 12.28 1.20 0.12
CA THR A 23 12.90 -0.11 0.33
C THR A 23 13.35 -0.77 -0.97
N THR A 24 12.63 -0.54 -2.06
CA THR A 24 12.96 -1.14 -3.36
C THR A 24 13.85 -0.24 -4.20
N HIS A 25 13.95 1.05 -3.86
CA HIS A 25 14.63 2.07 -4.67
C HIS A 25 14.02 2.19 -6.08
N LYS A 26 12.76 1.83 -6.22
CA LYS A 26 12.04 1.92 -7.50
C LYS A 26 10.85 2.83 -7.37
N HIS A 27 10.68 3.69 -8.38
CA HIS A 27 9.47 4.48 -8.50
C HIS A 27 8.36 3.64 -9.11
N LEU A 28 7.42 3.25 -8.29
CA LEU A 28 6.20 2.63 -8.77
C LEU A 28 5.28 3.76 -9.23
N ASN A 29 5.37 4.10 -10.51
CA ASN A 29 4.71 5.29 -11.08
C ASN A 29 3.21 5.14 -11.28
N ARG A 30 2.58 4.15 -10.70
CA ARG A 30 1.15 3.89 -10.93
C ARG A 30 0.24 4.70 -10.01
N GLY A 31 0.81 5.29 -8.96
CA GLY A 31 0.10 6.18 -8.07
C GLY A 31 -1.00 5.52 -7.26
N VAL A 32 -1.62 6.34 -6.43
CA VAL A 32 -2.77 5.94 -5.64
C VAL A 32 -4.02 6.27 -6.42
N LYS A 33 -4.87 5.29 -6.65
CA LYS A 33 -6.12 5.46 -7.37
C LYS A 33 -7.30 5.02 -6.51
N GLN A 34 -8.37 5.76 -6.57
CA GLN A 34 -9.63 5.32 -6.04
C GLN A 34 -10.28 4.41 -7.09
N ALA A 35 -10.65 3.21 -6.67
CA ALA A 35 -11.35 2.28 -7.55
C ALA A 35 -12.37 1.50 -6.75
N GLY A 36 -13.48 1.17 -7.40
CA GLY A 36 -14.53 0.38 -6.79
C GLY A 36 -14.23 -1.10 -6.86
N PHE A 37 -13.17 -1.54 -6.21
CA PHE A 37 -12.85 -2.96 -6.17
C PHE A 37 -13.83 -3.70 -5.28
N GLN A 38 -14.52 -4.66 -5.86
CA GLN A 38 -15.52 -5.44 -5.14
C GLN A 38 -14.94 -6.12 -3.90
N VAL A 39 -13.68 -6.54 -3.97
CA VAL A 39 -12.98 -7.19 -2.85
C VAL A 39 -12.89 -6.28 -1.62
N LEU A 40 -12.95 -4.96 -1.79
CA LEU A 40 -12.87 -4.00 -0.70
C LEU A 40 -14.24 -3.53 -0.20
N TRP A 41 -15.32 -3.92 -0.89
CA TRP A 41 -16.66 -3.51 -0.49
C TRP A 41 -17.06 -4.18 0.82
N GLY A 42 -17.75 -3.43 1.64
CA GLY A 42 -18.21 -3.92 2.93
C GLY A 42 -17.19 -3.84 4.05
N ALA A 43 -15.95 -3.45 3.75
CA ALA A 43 -14.97 -3.23 4.80
C ALA A 43 -15.38 -2.02 5.66
N THR A 44 -15.33 -2.19 6.98
CA THR A 44 -15.73 -1.16 7.94
C THR A 44 -14.52 -0.42 8.53
N MET A 45 -13.35 -0.66 7.97
CA MET A 45 -12.10 -0.05 8.40
C MET A 45 -11.35 0.45 7.18
N PRO A 46 -10.31 1.29 7.36
CA PRO A 46 -9.44 1.66 6.25
C PRO A 46 -8.90 0.43 5.55
N ASN A 47 -8.91 0.45 4.22
CA ASN A 47 -8.52 -0.71 3.43
C ASN A 47 -7.90 -0.28 2.12
N VAL A 48 -6.94 -1.08 1.63
CA VAL A 48 -6.23 -0.81 0.38
C VAL A 48 -5.97 -2.10 -0.37
N LEU A 49 -5.88 -1.99 -1.69
CA LEU A 49 -5.41 -3.06 -2.54
C LEU A 49 -4.04 -2.64 -3.08
N ILE A 50 -3.05 -3.52 -2.90
CA ILE A 50 -1.68 -3.23 -3.33
C ILE A 50 -1.37 -4.11 -4.54
N GLU A 51 -1.13 -3.47 -5.69
CA GLU A 51 -0.70 -4.15 -6.90
C GLU A 51 0.81 -3.98 -7.02
N VAL A 52 1.55 -5.08 -6.85
CA VAL A 52 3.01 -5.03 -6.75
C VAL A 52 3.73 -5.18 -8.08
N GLY A 53 2.99 -5.44 -9.16
CA GLY A 53 3.53 -5.53 -10.51
C GLY A 53 2.67 -6.42 -11.38
N PHE A 54 2.97 -6.43 -12.68
CA PHE A 54 2.26 -7.27 -13.65
C PHE A 54 3.15 -8.42 -14.11
N ILE A 55 2.67 -9.64 -13.97
CA ILE A 55 3.41 -10.82 -14.41
C ILE A 55 3.56 -10.89 -15.93
N THR A 56 2.75 -10.13 -16.66
CA THR A 56 2.87 -10.02 -18.12
C THR A 56 4.05 -9.16 -18.57
N ASN A 57 4.62 -8.37 -17.65
CA ASN A 57 5.85 -7.62 -17.89
C ASN A 57 7.03 -8.49 -17.43
N SER A 58 7.95 -8.82 -18.33
CA SER A 58 9.04 -9.76 -18.02
C SER A 58 9.97 -9.26 -16.91
N GLU A 59 10.26 -7.96 -16.87
CA GLU A 59 11.09 -7.39 -15.82
C GLU A 59 10.38 -7.41 -14.47
N GLU A 60 9.12 -7.01 -14.44
CA GLU A 60 8.33 -7.05 -13.21
C GLU A 60 8.16 -8.48 -12.70
N ALA A 61 7.90 -9.43 -13.60
CA ALA A 61 7.76 -10.83 -13.23
C ALA A 61 9.06 -11.38 -12.63
N LYS A 62 10.20 -11.01 -13.22
CA LYS A 62 11.51 -11.41 -12.71
C LYS A 62 11.74 -10.87 -11.30
N ASN A 63 11.42 -9.59 -11.07
CA ASN A 63 11.56 -8.99 -9.75
C ASN A 63 10.65 -9.68 -8.73
N LEU A 64 9.38 -9.94 -9.10
CA LEU A 64 8.42 -10.56 -8.22
C LEU A 64 8.79 -11.99 -7.84
N SER A 65 9.58 -12.68 -8.66
CA SER A 65 10.05 -14.03 -8.35
C SER A 65 11.28 -14.04 -7.44
N SER A 66 11.88 -12.89 -7.19
CA SER A 66 13.05 -12.77 -6.31
C SER A 66 12.61 -12.65 -4.86
N SER A 67 13.10 -13.55 -3.99
CA SER A 67 12.80 -13.48 -2.56
C SER A 67 13.33 -12.20 -1.93
N LYS A 68 14.47 -11.72 -2.39
CA LYS A 68 15.05 -10.47 -1.92
C LYS A 68 14.15 -9.28 -2.23
N TYR A 69 13.57 -9.25 -3.43
CA TYR A 69 12.65 -8.18 -3.82
C TYR A 69 11.34 -8.27 -3.04
N GLN A 70 10.82 -9.49 -2.85
CA GLN A 70 9.62 -9.71 -2.05
C GLN A 70 9.82 -9.22 -0.62
N ASP A 71 10.98 -9.47 -0.02
CA ASP A 71 11.29 -8.99 1.33
C ASP A 71 11.31 -7.47 1.39
N LYS A 72 11.84 -6.81 0.37
CA LYS A 72 11.84 -5.34 0.31
C LYS A 72 10.44 -4.77 0.23
N ILE A 73 9.57 -5.38 -0.57
CA ILE A 73 8.16 -4.96 -0.66
C ILE A 73 7.47 -5.17 0.69
N ALA A 74 7.64 -6.34 1.28
CA ALA A 74 7.03 -6.65 2.57
C ALA A 74 7.50 -5.68 3.66
N LYS A 75 8.78 -5.34 3.68
CA LYS A 75 9.33 -4.39 4.62
C LYS A 75 8.73 -3.00 4.43
N GLY A 76 8.58 -2.56 3.19
CA GLY A 76 7.95 -1.27 2.88
C GLY A 76 6.51 -1.22 3.38
N ILE A 77 5.75 -2.28 3.14
CA ILE A 77 4.36 -2.37 3.61
C ILE A 77 4.31 -2.34 5.15
N ALA A 78 5.16 -3.13 5.81
CA ALA A 78 5.21 -3.18 7.26
C ALA A 78 5.55 -1.82 7.86
N ASN A 79 6.55 -1.14 7.30
CA ASN A 79 6.93 0.20 7.75
C ASN A 79 5.77 1.18 7.62
N ALA A 80 5.05 1.14 6.49
CA ALA A 80 3.92 2.02 6.26
C ALA A 80 2.78 1.77 7.26
N VAL A 81 2.48 0.51 7.53
CA VAL A 81 1.43 0.15 8.49
C VAL A 81 1.79 0.62 9.90
N ILE A 82 3.05 0.45 10.30
CA ILE A 82 3.52 0.92 11.61
C ILE A 82 3.40 2.43 11.72
N LEU A 83 3.85 3.17 10.70
CA LEU A 83 3.73 4.62 10.68
C LEU A 83 2.28 5.08 10.75
N TYR A 84 1.41 4.42 9.99
CA TYR A 84 -0.01 4.72 10.00
C TYR A 84 -0.63 4.47 11.37
N LYS A 85 -0.34 3.32 11.95
CA LYS A 85 -0.81 2.96 13.29
C LYS A 85 -0.40 4.00 14.32
N ASN A 86 0.87 4.36 14.35
CA ASN A 86 1.40 5.31 15.32
C ASN A 86 0.73 6.69 15.18
N LYS A 87 0.53 7.14 13.95
CA LYS A 87 -0.14 8.41 13.67
C LYS A 87 -1.57 8.41 14.20
N HIS A 88 -2.32 7.32 13.96
CA HIS A 88 -3.70 7.23 14.38
C HIS A 88 -3.85 7.05 15.88
N GLU A 89 -3.03 6.24 16.51
CA GLU A 89 -3.06 6.05 17.96
C GLU A 89 -2.71 7.35 18.67
N LYS A 90 -1.78 8.13 18.15
CA LYS A 90 -1.45 9.42 18.71
C LYS A 90 -2.66 10.35 18.73
N HIS A 91 -3.46 10.35 17.67
CA HIS A 91 -4.66 11.16 17.62
C HIS A 91 -5.75 10.70 18.57
N ILE A 92 -5.82 9.41 18.86
CA ILE A 92 -6.81 8.85 19.76
C ILE A 92 -6.53 9.28 21.20
N PHE A 93 -5.27 9.43 21.58
CA PHE A 93 -4.87 9.72 22.94
C PHE A 93 -4.55 11.21 23.18
N GLU A 94 -4.69 12.03 22.17
CA GLU A 94 -4.62 13.48 22.29
C GLU A 94 -6.00 14.06 22.55
#